data_be368c0acf0e36b1525b5cf545e22253
#
_entry.id   be368c0acf0e36b1525b5cf545e22253
#
_cell.length_a   1.000
_cell.length_b   1.000
_cell.length_c   1.000
_cell.angle_alpha   90.00
_cell.angle_beta   90.00
_cell.angle_gamma   90.00
#
_symmetry.space_group_name_H-M   'P 1'
#
loop_
_entity.id
_entity.type
_entity.pdbx_description
1 polymer ?
#
loop_
_entity_poly.entity_id
_entity_poly.type
_entity_poly.pdbx_seq_one_letter_code
_entity_poly.pdbx_strand_id
1 'polypeptide(L)'
;MSARTDELEAAYQLAKERGELQALNQIPPIEEWFYWNRVINKFKHDKFYIVHEMLVLKRKPRTYWELTNYEILELFRDIFPELDQRGYHDIFKGNFKPMRSVDDYFHIHIATYIEEYR
;
A
#
# COMPACT_ATOMS: atom_id res chain seq x y z
N MET A 1 13.93 -11.17 -9.14
CA MET A 1 14.03 -11.45 -7.68
C MET A 1 12.87 -10.78 -6.97
N SER A 2 12.19 -11.51 -6.11
CA SER A 2 11.07 -10.95 -5.36
C SER A 2 11.56 -10.17 -4.14
N ALA A 3 10.86 -9.12 -3.77
CA ALA A 3 11.06 -8.41 -2.50
C ALA A 3 10.49 -9.18 -1.30
N ARG A 4 9.77 -10.28 -1.55
CA ARG A 4 9.25 -11.18 -0.51
C ARG A 4 10.18 -12.37 -0.35
N THR A 5 10.22 -12.94 0.87
CA THR A 5 10.84 -14.24 1.08
C THR A 5 10.15 -15.30 0.22
N ASP A 6 10.83 -16.40 -0.07
CA ASP A 6 10.28 -17.45 -0.93
C ASP A 6 8.96 -17.99 -0.38
N GLU A 7 8.86 -18.18 0.93
CA GLU A 7 7.65 -18.67 1.58
C GLU A 7 6.49 -17.69 1.41
N LEU A 8 6.73 -16.41 1.61
CA LEU A 8 5.68 -15.39 1.48
C LEU A 8 5.30 -15.17 0.02
N GLU A 9 6.26 -15.22 -0.90
CA GLU A 9 5.98 -15.13 -2.33
C GLU A 9 5.12 -16.32 -2.80
N ALA A 10 5.44 -17.53 -2.34
CA ALA A 10 4.65 -18.71 -2.65
C ALA A 10 3.21 -18.59 -2.12
N ALA A 11 3.06 -18.09 -0.90
CA ALA A 11 1.73 -17.86 -0.31
C ALA A 11 0.94 -16.82 -1.11
N TYR A 12 1.60 -15.74 -1.56
CA TYR A 12 0.97 -14.71 -2.37
C TYR A 12 0.49 -15.28 -3.71
N GLN A 13 1.34 -16.02 -4.41
CA GLN A 13 0.98 -16.63 -5.70
C GLN A 13 -0.17 -17.61 -5.56
N LEU A 14 -0.17 -18.40 -4.49
CA LEU A 14 -1.24 -19.34 -4.23
C LEU A 14 -2.57 -18.63 -3.97
N ALA A 15 -2.56 -17.58 -3.15
CA ALA A 15 -3.75 -16.78 -2.89
C ALA A 15 -4.27 -16.13 -4.17
N LYS A 16 -3.37 -15.64 -5.01
CA LYS A 16 -3.72 -15.03 -6.29
C LYS A 16 -4.38 -16.04 -7.23
N GLU A 17 -3.82 -17.24 -7.34
CA GLU A 17 -4.36 -18.32 -8.18
C GLU A 17 -5.74 -18.77 -7.71
N ARG A 18 -5.98 -18.76 -6.40
CA ARG A 18 -7.26 -19.17 -5.81
C ARG A 18 -8.31 -18.06 -5.78
N GLY A 19 -7.95 -16.86 -6.24
CA GLY A 19 -8.85 -15.71 -6.15
C GLY A 19 -9.13 -15.25 -4.73
N GLU A 20 -8.21 -15.50 -3.80
CA GLU A 20 -8.37 -15.17 -2.38
C GLU A 20 -7.81 -13.79 -2.00
N LEU A 21 -7.20 -13.07 -2.95
CA LEU A 21 -6.72 -11.71 -2.69
C LEU A 21 -7.91 -10.78 -2.49
N GLN A 22 -7.95 -10.09 -1.36
CA GLN A 22 -9.02 -9.14 -1.09
C GLN A 22 -8.84 -7.88 -1.93
N ALA A 23 -9.95 -7.33 -2.42
CA ALA A 23 -9.95 -5.98 -2.96
C ALA A 23 -9.56 -4.99 -1.86
N LEU A 24 -8.86 -3.92 -2.22
CA LEU A 24 -8.30 -3.00 -1.23
C LEU A 24 -9.38 -2.35 -0.35
N ASN A 25 -10.57 -2.12 -0.89
CA ASN A 25 -11.68 -1.57 -0.11
C ASN A 25 -12.33 -2.56 0.84
N GLN A 26 -11.99 -3.84 0.73
CA GLN A 26 -12.50 -4.90 1.62
C GLN A 26 -11.59 -5.16 2.80
N ILE A 27 -10.36 -4.64 2.77
CA ILE A 27 -9.43 -4.79 3.88
C ILE A 27 -9.83 -3.79 4.97
N PRO A 28 -10.07 -4.24 6.21
CA PRO A 28 -10.43 -3.32 7.29
C PRO A 28 -9.32 -2.29 7.51
N PRO A 29 -9.64 -1.00 7.54
CA PRO A 29 -8.61 0.01 7.77
C PRO A 29 -8.13 -0.01 9.22
N ILE A 30 -6.82 0.19 9.41
CA ILE A 30 -6.23 0.34 10.74
C ILE A 30 -6.13 1.81 11.15
N GLU A 31 -6.31 2.71 10.21
CA GLU A 31 -6.40 4.15 10.45
C GLU A 31 -7.14 4.81 9.29
N GLU A 32 -7.87 5.87 9.56
CA GLU A 32 -8.62 6.59 8.54
C GLU A 32 -8.36 8.08 8.61
N TRP A 33 -8.20 8.70 7.44
CA TRP A 33 -8.28 10.14 7.24
C TRP A 33 -9.55 10.46 6.46
N PHE A 34 -9.72 11.67 6.04
CA PHE A 34 -10.96 12.06 5.35
C PHE A 34 -11.10 11.32 4.00
N TYR A 35 -10.01 11.28 3.21
CA TYR A 35 -10.03 10.68 1.88
C TYR A 35 -9.29 9.36 1.77
N TRP A 36 -8.49 8.99 2.77
CA TRP A 36 -7.57 7.85 2.70
C TRP A 36 -7.72 6.92 3.88
N ASN A 37 -7.54 5.64 3.60
CA ASN A 37 -7.45 4.60 4.63
C ASN A 37 -6.05 4.03 4.66
N ARG A 38 -5.53 3.73 5.85
CA ARG A 38 -4.32 2.95 6.02
C ARG A 38 -4.70 1.50 6.28
N VAL A 39 -4.18 0.58 5.45
CA VAL A 39 -4.48 -0.85 5.55
C VAL A 39 -3.20 -1.66 5.60
N ILE A 40 -3.27 -2.84 6.22
CA ILE A 40 -2.16 -3.78 6.29
C ILE A 40 -1.97 -4.44 4.94
N ASN A 41 -0.71 -4.56 4.50
CA ASN A 41 -0.35 -5.39 3.36
C ASN A 41 -0.02 -6.79 3.89
N LYS A 42 -0.92 -7.74 3.68
CA LYS A 42 -0.75 -9.12 4.15
C LYS A 42 0.48 -9.79 3.53
N PHE A 43 0.82 -9.43 2.30
CA PHE A 43 1.94 -10.01 1.56
C PHE A 43 3.04 -8.98 1.39
N LYS A 44 3.53 -8.45 2.51
CA LYS A 44 4.52 -7.39 2.54
C LYS A 44 5.85 -7.81 1.88
N HIS A 45 6.62 -6.82 1.46
CA HIS A 45 7.98 -7.02 0.94
C HIS A 45 8.95 -7.24 2.11
N ASP A 46 8.86 -8.40 2.74
CA ASP A 46 9.48 -8.70 4.03
C ASP A 46 11.01 -8.88 3.96
N LYS A 47 11.59 -8.91 2.78
CA LYS A 47 13.06 -8.89 2.65
C LYS A 47 13.66 -7.53 3.01
N PHE A 48 12.88 -6.45 2.85
CA PHE A 48 13.36 -5.08 3.03
C PHE A 48 12.65 -4.34 4.14
N TYR A 49 11.41 -4.71 4.44
CA TYR A 49 10.54 -3.94 5.32
C TYR A 49 10.05 -4.78 6.49
N ILE A 50 10.14 -4.21 7.70
CA ILE A 50 9.48 -4.79 8.87
C ILE A 50 8.01 -4.39 8.91
N VAL A 51 7.70 -3.18 8.43
CA VAL A 51 6.33 -2.68 8.26
C VAL A 51 6.12 -2.35 6.80
N HIS A 52 5.05 -2.86 6.22
CA HIS A 52 4.68 -2.53 4.85
C HIS A 52 3.15 -2.48 4.79
N GLU A 53 2.64 -1.28 4.62
CA GLU A 53 1.22 -1.00 4.61
C GLU A 53 0.86 -0.22 3.36
N MET A 54 -0.42 0.09 3.19
CA MET A 54 -0.87 0.86 2.04
C MET A 54 -1.82 1.97 2.49
N LEU A 55 -1.71 3.11 1.83
CA LEU A 55 -2.72 4.15 1.87
C LEU A 55 -3.63 3.94 0.67
N VAL A 56 -4.91 3.77 0.91
CA VAL A 56 -5.90 3.47 -0.13
C VAL A 56 -6.89 4.61 -0.19
N LEU A 57 -7.13 5.13 -1.40
CA LEU A 57 -8.15 6.14 -1.61
C LEU A 57 -9.52 5.53 -1.31
N LYS A 58 -10.35 6.22 -0.52
CA LYS A 58 -11.64 5.68 -0.07
C LYS A 58 -12.63 5.50 -1.23
N ARG A 59 -12.64 6.40 -2.20
CA ARG A 59 -13.49 6.28 -3.37
C ARG A 59 -12.77 5.55 -4.49
N LYS A 60 -13.51 4.92 -5.39
CA LYS A 60 -12.96 4.32 -6.60
C LYS A 60 -12.92 5.41 -7.69
N PRO A 61 -11.73 5.83 -8.16
CA PRO A 61 -11.66 6.82 -9.23
C PRO A 61 -12.09 6.21 -10.57
N ARG A 62 -12.56 7.05 -11.51
CA ARG A 62 -12.92 6.60 -12.85
C ARG A 62 -11.69 6.12 -13.62
N THR A 63 -10.58 6.80 -13.43
CA THR A 63 -9.28 6.39 -13.95
C THR A 63 -8.29 6.29 -12.80
N TYR A 64 -7.25 5.49 -12.96
CA TYR A 64 -6.29 5.19 -11.90
C TYR A 64 -5.61 6.45 -11.34
N TRP A 65 -5.35 7.43 -12.19
CA TRP A 65 -4.63 8.66 -11.80
C TRP A 65 -5.53 9.85 -11.50
N GLU A 66 -6.84 9.64 -11.47
CA GLU A 66 -7.79 10.72 -11.22
C GLU A 66 -7.91 10.99 -9.72
N LEU A 67 -7.14 11.96 -9.26
CA LEU A 67 -7.17 12.43 -7.88
C LEU A 67 -7.63 13.88 -7.86
N THR A 68 -8.38 14.26 -6.83
CA THR A 68 -8.73 15.67 -6.60
C THR A 68 -7.60 16.37 -5.88
N ASN A 69 -7.58 17.71 -5.96
CA ASN A 69 -6.61 18.51 -5.22
C ASN A 69 -6.73 18.29 -3.71
N TYR A 70 -7.93 18.09 -3.19
CA TYR A 70 -8.15 17.84 -1.76
C TYR A 70 -7.55 16.51 -1.33
N GLU A 71 -7.65 15.48 -2.15
CA GLU A 71 -7.06 14.18 -1.88
C GLU A 71 -5.53 14.25 -1.85
N ILE A 72 -4.95 14.98 -2.80
CA ILE A 72 -3.51 15.19 -2.86
C ILE A 72 -3.03 16.02 -1.67
N LEU A 73 -3.75 17.09 -1.32
CA LEU A 73 -3.39 17.95 -0.20
C LEU A 73 -3.41 17.18 1.12
N GLU A 74 -4.37 16.32 1.33
CA GLU A 74 -4.41 15.52 2.55
C GLU A 74 -3.17 14.64 2.68
N LEU A 75 -2.72 14.02 1.58
CA LEU A 75 -1.49 13.23 1.60
C LEU A 75 -0.28 14.07 1.99
N PHE A 76 -0.04 15.17 1.30
CA PHE A 76 1.21 15.91 1.45
C PHE A 76 1.22 16.87 2.63
N ARG A 77 0.09 17.36 3.05
CA ARG A 77 -0.01 18.27 4.19
C ARG A 77 -0.23 17.56 5.51
N ASP A 78 -1.08 16.53 5.53
CA ASP A 78 -1.54 15.92 6.77
C ASP A 78 -0.95 14.53 7.01
N ILE A 79 -0.95 13.66 6.00
CA ILE A 79 -0.60 12.24 6.19
C ILE A 79 0.90 12.01 6.18
N PHE A 80 1.59 12.40 5.12
CA PHE A 80 3.02 12.13 4.99
C PHE A 80 3.86 12.75 6.09
N PRO A 81 3.64 14.03 6.48
CA PRO A 81 4.38 14.59 7.60
C PRO A 81 4.18 13.82 8.91
N GLU A 82 2.97 13.34 9.16
CA GLU A 82 2.68 12.55 10.36
C GLU A 82 3.37 11.19 10.32
N LEU A 83 3.33 10.51 9.17
CA LEU A 83 4.01 9.22 9.01
C LEU A 83 5.52 9.35 9.15
N ASP A 84 6.10 10.44 8.62
CA ASP A 84 7.51 10.75 8.81
C ASP A 84 7.86 10.87 10.29
N GLN A 85 7.05 11.58 11.06
CA GLN A 85 7.26 11.72 12.51
C GLN A 85 7.12 10.38 13.25
N ARG A 86 6.29 9.48 12.73
CA ARG A 86 6.12 8.14 13.31
C ARG A 86 7.24 7.18 12.95
N GLY A 87 8.19 7.59 12.10
CA GLY A 87 9.34 6.77 11.73
C GLY A 87 9.16 5.90 10.49
N TYR A 88 8.20 6.19 9.63
CA TYR A 88 8.13 5.54 8.33
C TYR A 88 9.29 6.03 7.47
N HIS A 89 9.93 5.11 6.75
CA HIS A 89 11.16 5.41 6.00
C HIS A 89 10.91 5.57 4.51
N ASP A 90 9.86 4.96 3.97
CA ASP A 90 9.69 4.86 2.53
C ASP A 90 8.24 5.05 2.11
N ILE A 91 8.07 5.74 1.00
CA ILE A 91 6.78 5.93 0.34
C ILE A 91 7.01 5.58 -1.12
N PHE A 92 6.23 4.65 -1.65
CA PHE A 92 6.38 4.29 -3.05
C PHE A 92 5.06 3.90 -3.69
N LYS A 93 4.98 4.13 -4.99
CA LYS A 93 3.90 3.69 -5.82
C LYS A 93 4.34 2.44 -6.57
N GLY A 94 3.45 1.47 -6.64
CA GLY A 94 3.72 0.26 -7.40
C GLY A 94 3.77 0.48 -8.90
N ASN A 95 3.63 -0.60 -9.64
CA ASN A 95 3.73 -0.58 -11.09
C ASN A 95 2.63 0.27 -11.74
N PHE A 96 2.94 0.83 -12.90
CA PHE A 96 1.92 1.36 -13.79
C PHE A 96 1.06 0.23 -14.33
N LYS A 97 -0.15 0.57 -14.83
CA LYS A 97 -0.95 -0.40 -15.57
C LYS A 97 -0.15 -1.02 -16.71
N PRO A 98 -0.35 -2.28 -17.01
CA PRO A 98 -1.23 -3.27 -16.39
C PRO A 98 -0.54 -4.09 -15.32
N MET A 99 0.60 -3.66 -14.84
CA MET A 99 1.53 -4.43 -14.02
C MET A 99 1.08 -4.58 -12.55
N ARG A 100 0.13 -3.79 -12.10
CA ARG A 100 -0.34 -3.84 -10.72
C ARG A 100 -1.20 -5.07 -10.49
N SER A 101 -1.10 -5.65 -9.28
CA SER A 101 -1.84 -6.87 -8.93
C SER A 101 -3.28 -6.59 -8.49
N VAL A 102 -3.55 -5.38 -7.96
CA VAL A 102 -4.90 -4.94 -7.57
C VAL A 102 -5.15 -3.60 -8.23
N ASP A 103 -6.19 -3.50 -9.04
CA ASP A 103 -6.33 -2.39 -9.98
C ASP A 103 -7.56 -1.51 -9.77
N ASP A 104 -8.41 -1.82 -8.81
CA ASP A 104 -9.68 -1.11 -8.66
C ASP A 104 -9.57 0.19 -7.86
N TYR A 105 -8.52 0.33 -7.05
CA TYR A 105 -8.35 1.46 -6.14
C TYR A 105 -6.96 2.04 -6.24
N PHE A 106 -6.88 3.37 -6.18
CA PHE A 106 -5.58 4.03 -6.11
C PHE A 106 -4.97 3.77 -4.74
N HIS A 107 -3.71 3.35 -4.70
CA HIS A 107 -3.02 3.07 -3.45
C HIS A 107 -1.54 3.45 -3.52
N ILE A 108 -0.99 3.76 -2.36
CA ILE A 108 0.42 4.13 -2.18
C ILE A 108 0.97 3.24 -1.08
N HIS A 109 2.15 2.68 -1.29
CA HIS A 109 2.84 1.88 -0.28
C HIS A 109 3.58 2.77 0.70
N ILE A 110 3.54 2.40 1.98
CA ILE A 110 4.30 3.04 3.04
C ILE A 110 5.00 1.96 3.85
N ALA A 111 6.24 2.21 4.26
CA ALA A 111 7.05 1.13 4.81
C ALA A 111 8.12 1.62 5.78
N THR A 112 8.53 0.71 6.67
CA THR A 112 9.67 0.89 7.56
C THR A 112 10.67 -0.22 7.26
N TYR A 113 11.93 0.13 7.04
CA TYR A 113 12.98 -0.83 6.73
C TYR A 113 13.27 -1.77 7.89
N ILE A 114 13.71 -2.99 7.59
CA ILE A 114 14.33 -3.86 8.58
C ILE A 114 15.65 -3.20 9.05
N GLU A 115 16.15 -3.66 10.20
CA GLU A 115 17.28 -3.01 10.88
C GLU A 115 18.48 -2.77 9.98
N GLU A 116 18.86 -3.76 9.17
CA GLU A 116 20.07 -3.69 8.35
C GLU A 116 20.03 -2.64 7.23
N TYR A 117 18.86 -2.10 6.92
CA TYR A 117 18.68 -1.06 5.88
C TYR A 117 18.38 0.32 6.46
N ARG A 118 18.38 0.46 7.76
CA ARG A 118 18.13 1.76 8.40
C ARG A 118 19.34 2.67 8.38
#